data_021ad51b44fbb6ab0b9d57ec064c9a2d
#
_entry.id   021ad51b44fbb6ab0b9d57ec064c9a2d
#
_cell.length_a   1.000
_cell.length_b   1.000
_cell.length_c   1.000
_cell.angle_alpha   90.00
_cell.angle_beta   90.00
_cell.angle_gamma   90.00
#
_symmetry.space_group_name_H-M   'P 1'
#
loop_
_entity.id
_entity.type
_entity.pdbx_description
1 polymer ?
#
loop_
_entity_poly.entity_id
_entity_poly.type
_entity_poly.pdbx_seq_one_letter_code
_entity_poly.pdbx_strand_id
1 'polypeptide(L)'
;MSNLKILITGGAGFIPGSLAAQLAEDQSNFIVVVDNFLTGKKKNIPQGKNIRFIKCDVNNYLEIAPVMTSHQFDYVFHYAAVVGVTRTLANPAMVLEDLAGIKNILSLCKN
;
A
#
# COMPACT_ATOMS: atom_id res chain seq x y z
N MET A 1 -7.91 8.08 21.13
CA MET A 1 -7.32 8.57 19.89
C MET A 1 -6.00 7.85 19.63
N SER A 2 -5.86 7.27 18.44
CA SER A 2 -4.67 6.47 18.12
C SER A 2 -3.47 7.31 17.69
N ASN A 3 -3.72 8.36 16.93
CA ASN A 3 -2.67 9.24 16.42
C ASN A 3 -1.56 8.49 15.68
N LEU A 4 -1.97 7.50 14.88
CA LEU A 4 -1.06 6.62 14.16
C LEU A 4 -0.84 7.09 12.73
N LYS A 5 0.36 6.83 12.21
CA LYS A 5 0.66 6.98 10.79
C LYS A 5 0.75 5.59 10.19
N ILE A 6 -0.08 5.33 9.19
CA ILE A 6 -0.27 3.98 8.65
C ILE A 6 -0.10 4.01 7.14
N LEU A 7 0.68 3.07 6.63
CA LEU A 7 0.81 2.86 5.19
C LEU A 7 0.06 1.60 4.81
N ILE A 8 -0.75 1.68 3.76
CA ILE A 8 -1.45 0.53 3.20
C ILE A 8 -1.07 0.43 1.73
N THR A 9 -0.41 -0.66 1.36
CA THR A 9 -0.08 -0.92 -0.04
C THR A 9 -1.20 -1.73 -0.67
N GLY A 10 -1.43 -1.51 -1.96
CA GLY A 10 -2.55 -2.15 -2.65
C GLY A 10 -3.89 -1.58 -2.24
N GLY A 11 -3.91 -0.30 -1.82
CA GLY A 11 -5.08 0.32 -1.22
C GLY A 11 -6.27 0.51 -2.15
N ALA A 12 -6.08 0.32 -3.46
CA ALA A 12 -7.18 0.34 -4.42
C ALA A 12 -7.89 -1.01 -4.53
N GLY A 13 -7.45 -2.03 -3.80
CA GLY A 13 -8.15 -3.29 -3.68
C GLY A 13 -9.33 -3.16 -2.73
N PHE A 14 -10.28 -4.12 -2.80
CA PHE A 14 -11.48 -4.05 -1.98
C PHE A 14 -11.17 -4.17 -0.47
N ILE A 15 -10.41 -5.20 -0.10
CA ILE A 15 -10.10 -5.44 1.32
C ILE A 15 -9.22 -4.35 1.91
N PRO A 16 -8.07 -4.01 1.30
CA PRO A 16 -7.25 -2.94 1.86
C PRO A 16 -7.93 -1.57 1.83
N GLY A 17 -8.77 -1.30 0.82
CA GLY A 17 -9.54 -0.07 0.79
C GLY A 17 -10.53 0.03 1.95
N SER A 18 -11.19 -1.08 2.27
CA SER A 18 -12.10 -1.15 3.42
C SER A 18 -11.35 -0.97 4.74
N LEU A 19 -10.16 -1.55 4.86
CA LEU A 19 -9.32 -1.36 6.03
C LEU A 19 -8.92 0.10 6.20
N ALA A 20 -8.52 0.75 5.11
CA ALA A 20 -8.14 2.16 5.15
C ALA A 20 -9.30 3.03 5.63
N ALA A 21 -10.50 2.80 5.09
CA ALA A 21 -11.69 3.54 5.50
C ALA A 21 -12.00 3.35 6.99
N GLN A 22 -11.87 2.13 7.47
CA GLN A 22 -12.14 1.82 8.87
C GLN A 22 -11.12 2.47 9.81
N LEU A 23 -9.84 2.41 9.46
CA LEU A 23 -8.80 3.04 10.27
C LEU A 23 -8.93 4.56 10.27
N ALA A 24 -9.42 5.13 9.18
CA ALA A 24 -9.59 6.57 9.05
C ALA A 24 -10.78 7.11 9.82
N GLU A 25 -11.65 6.25 10.36
CA GLU A 25 -12.75 6.67 11.22
C GLU A 25 -12.23 7.37 12.47
N ASP A 26 -11.06 6.97 12.96
CA ASP A 26 -10.36 7.74 13.99
C ASP A 26 -9.54 8.82 13.25
N GLN A 27 -10.04 10.05 13.33
CA GLN A 27 -9.45 11.16 12.56
C GLN A 27 -8.07 11.57 13.05
N SER A 28 -7.62 11.05 14.18
CA SER A 28 -6.25 11.27 14.63
C SER A 28 -5.25 10.38 13.89
N ASN A 29 -5.72 9.36 13.19
CA ASN A 29 -4.87 8.53 12.35
C ASN A 29 -4.64 9.21 11.01
N PHE A 30 -3.43 9.06 10.47
CA PHE A 30 -3.10 9.50 9.12
C PHE A 30 -2.76 8.29 8.27
N ILE A 31 -3.52 8.08 7.21
CA ILE A 31 -3.40 6.90 6.36
C ILE A 31 -2.89 7.30 4.99
N VAL A 32 -1.79 6.69 4.56
CA VAL A 32 -1.29 6.80 3.20
C VAL A 32 -1.57 5.48 2.50
N VAL A 33 -2.26 5.54 1.37
CA VAL A 33 -2.54 4.36 0.56
C VAL A 33 -1.78 4.47 -0.75
N VAL A 34 -1.11 3.41 -1.13
CA VAL A 34 -0.38 3.35 -2.40
C VAL A 34 -0.88 2.19 -3.23
N ASP A 35 -0.91 2.37 -4.54
CA ASP A 35 -1.34 1.33 -5.47
C ASP A 35 -0.86 1.72 -6.87
N ASN A 36 -0.50 0.72 -7.67
CA ASN A 36 -0.15 0.93 -9.07
C ASN A 36 -1.32 0.63 -10.02
N PHE A 37 -2.48 0.23 -9.45
CA PHE A 37 -3.70 -0.12 -10.18
C PHE A 37 -3.58 -1.36 -11.08
N LEU A 38 -2.66 -2.27 -10.78
CA LEU A 38 -2.58 -3.51 -11.54
C LEU A 38 -3.89 -4.29 -11.48
N THR A 39 -4.49 -4.37 -10.29
CA THR A 39 -5.78 -5.05 -10.08
C THR A 39 -6.78 -4.21 -9.33
N GLY A 40 -6.32 -3.20 -8.63
CA GLY A 40 -7.19 -2.33 -7.85
C GLY A 40 -8.00 -1.38 -8.71
N LYS A 41 -9.06 -0.86 -8.14
CA LYS A 41 -9.95 0.08 -8.82
C LYS A 41 -10.01 1.39 -8.06
N LYS A 42 -9.96 2.49 -8.81
CA LYS A 42 -10.01 3.83 -8.22
C LYS A 42 -11.22 4.02 -7.30
N LYS A 43 -12.35 3.40 -7.63
CA LYS A 43 -13.57 3.50 -6.81
C LYS A 43 -13.42 2.89 -5.42
N ASN A 44 -12.44 2.01 -5.22
CA ASN A 44 -12.20 1.38 -3.92
C ASN A 44 -11.35 2.24 -3.01
N ILE A 45 -10.79 3.33 -3.50
CA ILE A 45 -9.95 4.22 -2.70
C ILE A 45 -10.84 5.06 -1.81
N PRO A 46 -10.76 4.93 -0.49
CA PRO A 46 -11.56 5.77 0.39
C PRO A 46 -11.05 7.21 0.36
N GLN A 47 -11.95 8.14 0.63
CA GLN A 47 -11.62 9.56 0.67
C GLN A 47 -11.86 10.12 2.06
N GLY A 48 -11.00 11.02 2.47
CA GLY A 48 -11.09 11.64 3.78
C GLY A 48 -9.95 12.61 3.99
N LYS A 49 -10.10 13.49 4.96
CA LYS A 49 -9.07 14.49 5.27
C LYS A 49 -7.78 13.87 5.75
N ASN A 50 -7.88 12.72 6.38
CA ASN A 50 -6.75 11.98 6.96
C ASN A 50 -6.31 10.80 6.10
N ILE A 51 -6.75 10.76 4.83
CA ILE A 51 -6.34 9.73 3.88
C ILE A 51 -5.66 10.41 2.70
N ARG A 52 -4.48 9.93 2.33
CA ARG A 52 -3.76 10.40 1.16
C ARG A 52 -3.47 9.22 0.25
N PHE A 53 -3.86 9.33 -1.02
CA PHE A 53 -3.55 8.33 -2.02
C PHE A 53 -2.34 8.75 -2.85
N ILE A 54 -1.43 7.81 -3.08
CA ILE A 54 -0.26 8.00 -3.95
C ILE A 54 -0.19 6.83 -4.92
N LYS A 55 -0.23 7.12 -6.23
CA LYS A 55 0.01 6.09 -7.23
C LYS A 55 1.48 5.71 -7.17
N CYS A 56 1.76 4.46 -6.85
CA CYS A 56 3.13 4.04 -6.56
C CYS A 56 3.25 2.53 -6.76
N ASP A 57 4.34 2.11 -7.38
CA ASP A 57 4.70 0.70 -7.50
C ASP A 57 5.72 0.39 -6.38
N VAL A 58 5.29 -0.40 -5.39
CA VAL A 58 6.16 -0.76 -4.27
C VAL A 58 7.35 -1.61 -4.70
N ASN A 59 7.26 -2.28 -5.87
CA ASN A 59 8.35 -3.05 -6.42
C ASN A 59 9.44 -2.16 -7.02
N ASN A 60 9.14 -0.89 -7.26
CA ASN A 60 10.09 0.07 -7.76
C ASN A 60 10.64 0.89 -6.58
N TYR A 61 11.89 0.63 -6.21
CA TYR A 61 12.50 1.29 -5.06
C TYR A 61 12.45 2.81 -5.16
N LEU A 62 12.68 3.35 -6.35
CA LEU A 62 12.70 4.81 -6.55
C LEU A 62 11.32 5.45 -6.33
N GLU A 63 10.25 4.68 -6.51
CA GLU A 63 8.90 5.18 -6.27
C GLU A 63 8.50 5.07 -4.81
N ILE A 64 8.83 3.96 -4.14
CA ILE A 64 8.39 3.74 -2.76
C ILE A 64 9.30 4.44 -1.74
N ALA A 65 10.58 4.63 -2.05
CA ALA A 65 11.50 5.23 -1.11
C ALA A 65 11.06 6.62 -0.63
N PRO A 66 10.65 7.55 -1.51
CA PRO A 66 10.17 8.86 -1.04
C PRO A 66 8.96 8.76 -0.12
N VAL A 67 8.06 7.81 -0.37
CA VAL A 67 6.89 7.61 0.48
C VAL A 67 7.31 7.17 1.87
N MET A 68 8.20 6.19 1.93
CA MET A 68 8.67 5.64 3.22
C MET A 68 9.53 6.63 3.99
N THR A 69 10.36 7.40 3.29
CA THR A 69 11.28 8.33 3.97
C THR A 69 10.62 9.65 4.35
N SER A 70 9.55 10.03 3.67
CA SER A 70 8.80 11.26 3.99
C SER A 70 7.92 11.11 5.22
N HIS A 71 7.69 9.88 5.66
CA HIS A 71 6.82 9.58 6.79
C HIS A 71 7.50 8.57 7.70
N GLN A 72 7.18 8.63 8.99
CA GLN A 72 7.57 7.59 9.94
C GLN A 72 6.31 6.80 10.25
N PHE A 73 6.09 5.73 9.51
CA PHE A 73 4.89 4.93 9.69
C PHE A 73 5.00 4.06 10.94
N ASP A 74 3.91 4.03 11.70
CA ASP A 74 3.80 3.16 12.86
C ASP A 74 3.46 1.73 12.44
N TYR A 75 2.65 1.59 11.36
CA TYR A 75 2.24 0.29 10.82
C TYR A 75 2.26 0.33 9.30
N VAL A 76 2.59 -0.81 8.71
CA VAL A 76 2.51 -1.02 7.26
C VAL A 76 1.69 -2.28 7.02
N PHE A 77 0.59 -2.13 6.29
CA PHE A 77 -0.23 -3.25 5.84
C PHE A 77 0.05 -3.46 4.36
N HIS A 78 0.73 -4.55 4.04
CA HIS A 78 1.22 -4.79 2.68
C HIS A 78 0.29 -5.75 1.93
N TYR A 79 -0.57 -5.19 1.09
CA TYR A 79 -1.49 -5.96 0.24
C TYR A 79 -1.12 -5.92 -1.24
N ALA A 80 -0.10 -5.16 -1.61
CA ALA A 80 0.30 -5.01 -3.00
C ALA A 80 1.02 -6.27 -3.48
N ALA A 81 0.29 -7.17 -4.11
CA ALA A 81 0.82 -8.41 -4.63
C ALA A 81 0.01 -8.87 -5.83
N VAL A 82 0.66 -9.64 -6.71
CA VAL A 82 -0.05 -10.31 -7.81
C VAL A 82 -0.73 -11.54 -7.22
N VAL A 83 -2.06 -11.58 -7.30
CA VAL A 83 -2.85 -12.66 -6.72
C VAL A 83 -3.73 -13.32 -7.78
N GLY A 84 -4.12 -14.57 -7.51
CA GLY A 84 -4.98 -15.35 -8.39
C GLY A 84 -4.19 -16.34 -9.25
N VAL A 85 -4.71 -17.55 -9.37
CA VAL A 85 -4.04 -18.63 -10.08
C VAL A 85 -3.78 -18.28 -11.53
N THR A 86 -4.81 -17.77 -12.23
CA THR A 86 -4.68 -17.41 -13.64
C THR A 86 -3.59 -16.37 -13.88
N ARG A 87 -3.57 -15.34 -13.05
CA ARG A 87 -2.56 -14.28 -13.18
C ARG A 87 -1.17 -14.80 -12.86
N THR A 88 -1.04 -15.65 -11.86
CA THR A 88 0.23 -16.27 -11.48
C THR A 88 0.79 -17.09 -12.62
N LEU A 89 -0.05 -17.91 -13.27
CA LEU A 89 0.37 -18.74 -14.39
C LEU A 89 0.71 -17.91 -15.63
N ALA A 90 -0.05 -16.82 -15.86
CA ALA A 90 0.17 -15.96 -17.02
C ALA A 90 1.43 -15.10 -16.88
N ASN A 91 1.79 -14.72 -15.65
CA ASN A 91 2.90 -13.78 -15.40
C ASN A 91 3.79 -14.25 -14.26
N PRO A 92 4.51 -15.38 -14.42
CA PRO A 92 5.34 -15.90 -13.33
C PRO A 92 6.46 -14.96 -12.92
N ALA A 93 7.05 -14.23 -13.87
CA ALA A 93 8.09 -13.26 -13.56
C ALA A 93 7.55 -12.12 -12.69
N MET A 94 6.32 -11.69 -12.95
CA MET A 94 5.67 -10.64 -12.16
C MET A 94 5.45 -11.08 -10.71
N VAL A 95 5.14 -12.36 -10.50
CA VAL A 95 5.00 -12.90 -9.14
C VAL A 95 6.33 -12.85 -8.40
N LEU A 96 7.43 -13.18 -9.09
CA LEU A 96 8.75 -13.09 -8.50
C LEU A 96 9.14 -11.64 -8.21
N GLU A 97 8.74 -10.71 -9.06
CA GLU A 97 9.01 -9.29 -8.85
C GLU A 97 8.31 -8.74 -7.62
N ASP A 98 7.19 -9.35 -7.21
CA ASP A 98 6.48 -8.93 -6.00
C ASP A 98 7.33 -9.12 -4.74
N LEU A 99 8.34 -9.97 -4.78
CA LEU A 99 9.28 -10.12 -3.68
C LEU A 99 10.08 -8.82 -3.47
N ALA A 100 10.31 -8.06 -4.54
CA ALA A 100 11.01 -6.79 -4.43
C ALA A 100 10.21 -5.79 -3.58
N GLY A 101 8.89 -5.79 -3.68
CA GLY A 101 8.03 -4.89 -2.91
C GLY A 101 8.19 -5.06 -1.42
N ILE A 102 8.05 -6.29 -0.92
CA ILE A 102 8.20 -6.55 0.51
C ILE A 102 9.64 -6.29 0.97
N LYS A 103 10.61 -6.62 0.14
CA LYS A 103 12.01 -6.37 0.43
C LYS A 103 12.29 -4.87 0.55
N ASN A 104 11.75 -4.08 -0.38
CA ASN A 104 11.91 -2.62 -0.36
C ASN A 104 11.32 -2.04 0.93
N ILE A 105 10.11 -2.47 1.29
CA ILE A 105 9.45 -1.97 2.49
C ILE A 105 10.24 -2.32 3.73
N LEU A 106 10.66 -3.57 3.87
CA LEU A 106 11.44 -4.00 5.03
C LEU A 106 12.77 -3.25 5.13
N SER A 107 13.41 -3.01 3.99
CA SER A 107 14.67 -2.26 3.96
C SER A 107 14.48 -0.81 4.41
N LEU A 108 13.36 -0.20 4.02
CA LEU A 108 13.08 1.21 4.34
C LEU A 108 12.44 1.38 5.72
N CYS A 109 11.97 0.31 6.34
CA CYS A 109 11.43 0.33 7.70
C CYS A 109 12.54 0.34 8.77
N LYS A 110 13.76 0.21 8.36
CA LYS A 110 14.88 0.22 9.29
C LYS A 110 15.04 1.61 9.87
N ASN A 111 14.71 1.73 11.10
CA ASN A 111 14.98 2.90 11.94
C ASN A 111 14.05 2.93 13.10
#